data_804671d8d5bde4ec1e27b244ec8b20aa
#
_entry.id   804671d8d5bde4ec1e27b244ec8b20aa
#
_cell.length_a   1.000
_cell.length_b   1.000
_cell.length_c   1.000
_cell.angle_alpha   90.00
_cell.angle_beta   90.00
_cell.angle_gamma   90.00
#
_symmetry.space_group_name_H-M   'P 1'
#
loop_
_entity.id
_entity.type
_entity.pdbx_description
1 polymer ?
#
loop_
_entity_poly.entity_id
_entity_poly.type
_entity_poly.pdbx_seq_one_letter_code
_entity_poly.pdbx_strand_id
1 'polypeptide(L)'
;MEGVSVSPIQLVMFDLDGTLIETAPEIGDAVNDTLRDAGLPSVSLADVQRWIGHGTFALLVKAVASVTGQDIDQVSDSDDLRALAPRFDQHYEARCGTRSHPYPGVRETLDVLRAQGVRMAVVTNKEARYTEAILTRHGLRAYFDVVISGNSLPARKPDPSGVLSVMQQLAISPERALFVGDSIIDVATARNAGIAVHLFPHGYNLGQSVHDAGADRVLDNFDQLRSLFTTTPARHLRAVLWDVDGTLAETEREGHRIAFNQAFSEHGLDWHWDVPRYGELLSVTGGRERILFDMPFHHDAPASAEQRESLALQLHRRKNRIYAELVAQGQVP
;
A
#
# COMPACT_ATOMS: atom_id res chain seq x y z
N MET A 1 -3.00 22.77 -16.49
CA MET A 1 -2.64 21.35 -16.30
C MET A 1 -3.93 20.61 -16.05
N GLU A 2 -4.43 19.93 -17.08
CA GLU A 2 -5.62 19.09 -16.95
C GLU A 2 -5.26 17.94 -15.98
N GLY A 3 -6.02 17.84 -14.89
CA GLY A 3 -5.89 16.73 -13.95
C GLY A 3 -6.17 15.42 -14.68
N VAL A 4 -5.15 14.56 -14.77
CA VAL A 4 -5.31 13.19 -15.25
C VAL A 4 -6.30 12.53 -14.30
N SER A 5 -7.56 12.43 -14.70
CA SER A 5 -8.56 11.61 -14.05
C SER A 5 -8.09 10.16 -14.17
N VAL A 6 -7.53 9.61 -13.11
CA VAL A 6 -7.24 8.18 -13.05
C VAL A 6 -8.60 7.48 -13.14
N SER A 7 -8.85 6.80 -14.26
CA SER A 7 -10.07 6.04 -14.44
C SER A 7 -10.21 5.03 -13.32
N PRO A 8 -11.37 4.93 -12.65
CA PRO A 8 -11.54 3.99 -11.54
C PRO A 8 -11.33 2.55 -12.02
N ILE A 9 -10.66 1.74 -11.23
CA ILE A 9 -10.48 0.30 -11.50
C ILE A 9 -11.87 -0.35 -11.61
N GLN A 10 -12.07 -1.09 -12.70
CA GLN A 10 -13.32 -1.79 -13.01
C GLN A 10 -13.18 -3.31 -12.97
N LEU A 11 -11.94 -3.81 -12.99
CA LEU A 11 -11.60 -5.22 -12.92
C LEU A 11 -10.46 -5.44 -11.95
N VAL A 12 -10.65 -6.37 -11.02
CA VAL A 12 -9.57 -6.91 -10.18
C VAL A 12 -9.43 -8.39 -10.49
N MET A 13 -8.23 -8.79 -10.92
CA MET A 13 -7.86 -10.18 -11.13
C MET A 13 -6.96 -10.63 -9.98
N PHE A 14 -7.21 -11.80 -9.46
CA PHE A 14 -6.49 -12.36 -8.32
C PHE A 14 -5.76 -13.65 -8.72
N ASP A 15 -4.55 -13.86 -8.19
CA ASP A 15 -4.04 -15.21 -8.03
C ASP A 15 -4.81 -15.93 -6.91
N LEU A 16 -4.63 -17.23 -6.78
CA LEU A 16 -5.34 -18.06 -5.81
C LEU A 16 -4.43 -18.46 -4.63
N ASP A 17 -3.39 -19.26 -4.92
CA ASP A 17 -2.52 -19.86 -3.91
C ASP A 17 -1.57 -18.83 -3.30
N GLY A 18 -1.69 -18.54 -2.01
CA GLY A 18 -0.87 -17.50 -1.36
C GLY A 18 -1.45 -16.08 -1.48
N THR A 19 -2.43 -15.87 -2.35
CA THR A 19 -3.12 -14.59 -2.50
C THR A 19 -4.48 -14.59 -1.83
N LEU A 20 -5.44 -15.34 -2.34
CA LEU A 20 -6.78 -15.45 -1.77
C LEU A 20 -6.86 -16.49 -0.66
N ILE A 21 -6.11 -17.56 -0.80
CA ILE A 21 -6.23 -18.76 0.04
C ILE A 21 -4.84 -19.27 0.42
N GLU A 22 -4.66 -19.56 1.70
CA GLU A 22 -3.51 -20.31 2.18
C GLU A 22 -3.71 -21.79 1.87
N THR A 23 -2.95 -22.30 0.89
CA THR A 23 -3.08 -23.69 0.38
C THR A 23 -1.87 -24.55 0.66
N ALA A 24 -0.75 -23.99 1.08
CA ALA A 24 0.50 -24.73 1.30
C ALA A 24 0.36 -25.91 2.28
N PRO A 25 -0.44 -25.84 3.37
CA PRO A 25 -0.59 -26.99 4.27
C PRO A 25 -1.14 -28.25 3.59
N GLU A 26 -2.21 -28.12 2.79
CA GLU A 26 -2.82 -29.26 2.12
C GLU A 26 -2.00 -29.76 0.92
N ILE A 27 -1.33 -28.85 0.20
CA ILE A 27 -0.39 -29.21 -0.85
C ILE A 27 0.79 -30.00 -0.27
N GLY A 28 1.34 -29.53 0.86
CA GLY A 28 2.44 -30.20 1.56
C GLY A 28 2.06 -31.60 2.06
N ASP A 29 0.86 -31.75 2.59
CA ASP A 29 0.36 -33.07 3.00
C ASP A 29 0.22 -34.02 1.80
N ALA A 30 -0.32 -33.56 0.67
CA ALA A 30 -0.43 -34.38 -0.55
C ALA A 30 0.92 -34.78 -1.11
N VAL A 31 1.90 -33.86 -1.14
CA VAL A 31 3.29 -34.17 -1.54
C VAL A 31 3.88 -35.25 -0.62
N ASN A 32 3.77 -35.07 0.70
CA ASN A 32 4.36 -35.98 1.67
C ASN A 32 3.69 -37.37 1.66
N ASP A 33 2.38 -37.45 1.40
CA ASP A 33 1.72 -38.72 1.21
C ASP A 33 2.25 -39.42 -0.06
N THR A 34 2.42 -38.68 -1.15
CA THR A 34 2.97 -39.19 -2.41
C THR A 34 4.41 -39.70 -2.25
N LEU A 35 5.27 -38.94 -1.57
CA LEU A 35 6.64 -39.33 -1.27
C LEU A 35 6.69 -40.58 -0.39
N ARG A 36 5.82 -40.69 0.60
CA ARG A 36 5.69 -41.83 1.52
C ARG A 36 5.32 -43.10 0.73
N ASP A 37 4.35 -43.01 -0.20
CA ASP A 37 3.94 -44.12 -1.06
C ASP A 37 5.08 -44.63 -1.96
N ALA A 38 6.06 -43.75 -2.24
CA ALA A 38 7.27 -44.10 -2.99
C ALA A 38 8.44 -44.56 -2.07
N GLY A 39 8.25 -44.59 -0.75
CA GLY A 39 9.34 -44.91 0.19
C GLY A 39 10.38 -43.79 0.31
N LEU A 40 10.04 -42.56 -0.10
CA LEU A 40 10.92 -41.38 -0.05
C LEU A 40 10.71 -40.55 1.23
N PRO A 41 11.74 -39.82 1.69
CA PRO A 41 11.64 -38.90 2.84
C PRO A 41 10.61 -37.79 2.60
N SER A 42 10.01 -37.29 3.69
CA SER A 42 9.12 -36.13 3.66
C SER A 42 9.89 -34.81 3.50
N VAL A 43 9.25 -33.84 2.90
CA VAL A 43 9.73 -32.43 2.78
C VAL A 43 9.07 -31.53 3.79
N SER A 44 9.73 -30.42 4.14
CA SER A 44 9.19 -29.44 5.08
C SER A 44 8.12 -28.55 4.42
N LEU A 45 7.19 -27.98 5.22
CA LEU A 45 6.22 -27.00 4.74
C LEU A 45 6.91 -25.76 4.13
N ALA A 46 8.03 -25.32 4.71
CA ALA A 46 8.80 -24.19 4.22
C ALA A 46 9.39 -24.45 2.82
N ASP A 47 9.78 -25.71 2.51
CA ASP A 47 10.22 -26.09 1.19
C ASP A 47 9.06 -26.06 0.19
N VAL A 48 7.91 -26.61 0.58
CA VAL A 48 6.69 -26.59 -0.26
C VAL A 48 6.29 -25.14 -0.58
N GLN A 49 6.28 -24.25 0.39
CA GLN A 49 5.98 -22.83 0.18
C GLN A 49 6.94 -22.17 -0.82
N ARG A 50 8.23 -22.52 -0.81
CA ARG A 50 9.22 -22.02 -1.78
C ARG A 50 9.01 -22.56 -3.20
N TRP A 51 8.32 -23.67 -3.36
CA TRP A 51 8.12 -24.32 -4.67
C TRP A 51 6.76 -24.00 -5.31
N ILE A 52 5.79 -23.51 -4.56
CA ILE A 52 4.48 -23.07 -5.09
C ILE A 52 4.69 -21.91 -6.08
N GLY A 53 3.89 -21.88 -7.16
CA GLY A 53 3.84 -20.79 -8.14
C GLY A 53 3.86 -21.26 -9.60
N HIS A 54 4.48 -22.40 -9.91
CA HIS A 54 4.58 -22.93 -11.28
C HIS A 54 3.63 -24.10 -11.58
N GLY A 55 2.65 -24.34 -10.72
CA GLY A 55 1.70 -25.48 -10.81
C GLY A 55 2.18 -26.72 -10.08
N THR A 56 1.25 -27.68 -9.90
CA THR A 56 1.45 -28.83 -9.02
C THR A 56 2.49 -29.82 -9.54
N PHE A 57 2.59 -30.01 -10.86
CA PHE A 57 3.60 -30.88 -11.46
C PHE A 57 5.03 -30.39 -11.21
N ALA A 58 5.29 -29.11 -11.45
CA ALA A 58 6.61 -28.51 -11.20
C ALA A 58 7.00 -28.56 -9.70
N LEU A 59 6.01 -28.47 -8.81
CA LEU A 59 6.23 -28.62 -7.38
C LEU A 59 6.62 -30.07 -7.04
N LEU A 60 5.93 -31.06 -7.58
CA LEU A 60 6.25 -32.47 -7.36
C LEU A 60 7.65 -32.81 -7.87
N VAL A 61 8.06 -32.31 -9.06
CA VAL A 61 9.43 -32.42 -9.58
C VAL A 61 10.45 -31.94 -8.56
N LYS A 62 10.26 -30.71 -8.02
CA LYS A 62 11.16 -30.13 -7.03
C LYS A 62 11.21 -30.94 -5.74
N ALA A 63 10.07 -31.47 -5.28
CA ALA A 63 10.00 -32.28 -4.08
C ALA A 63 10.79 -33.58 -4.24
N VAL A 64 10.61 -34.31 -5.37
CA VAL A 64 11.36 -35.53 -5.64
C VAL A 64 12.85 -35.25 -5.81
N ALA A 65 13.24 -34.24 -6.58
CA ALA A 65 14.62 -33.81 -6.75
C ALA A 65 15.31 -33.50 -5.41
N SER A 66 14.60 -32.79 -4.52
CA SER A 66 15.11 -32.42 -3.19
C SER A 66 15.44 -33.63 -2.30
N VAL A 67 14.60 -34.67 -2.33
CA VAL A 67 14.79 -35.85 -1.45
C VAL A 67 15.66 -36.94 -2.08
N THR A 68 15.80 -36.95 -3.41
CA THR A 68 16.66 -37.94 -4.11
C THR A 68 18.06 -37.43 -4.42
N GLY A 69 18.25 -36.06 -4.35
CA GLY A 69 19.51 -35.41 -4.75
C GLY A 69 19.77 -35.44 -6.28
N GLN A 70 18.76 -35.82 -7.08
CA GLN A 70 18.85 -35.82 -8.54
C GLN A 70 18.64 -34.41 -9.11
N ASP A 71 19.14 -34.20 -10.33
CA ASP A 71 18.89 -32.97 -11.07
C ASP A 71 17.41 -32.82 -11.46
N ILE A 72 16.91 -31.58 -11.45
CA ILE A 72 15.49 -31.29 -11.74
C ILE A 72 15.08 -31.74 -13.12
N ASP A 73 15.94 -31.58 -14.14
CA ASP A 73 15.63 -31.97 -15.51
C ASP A 73 15.57 -33.49 -15.62
N GLN A 74 16.49 -34.20 -14.93
CA GLN A 74 16.48 -35.68 -14.88
C GLN A 74 15.21 -36.21 -14.22
N VAL A 75 14.79 -35.60 -13.10
CA VAL A 75 13.55 -35.99 -12.41
C VAL A 75 12.34 -35.71 -13.29
N SER A 76 12.28 -34.53 -13.93
CA SER A 76 11.16 -34.13 -14.79
C SER A 76 10.88 -35.13 -15.92
N ASP A 77 11.93 -35.72 -16.48
CA ASP A 77 11.85 -36.67 -17.60
C ASP A 77 11.75 -38.16 -17.16
N SER A 78 11.81 -38.43 -15.85
CA SER A 78 11.86 -39.77 -15.30
C SER A 78 10.53 -40.52 -15.39
N ASP A 79 10.59 -41.83 -15.58
CA ASP A 79 9.42 -42.72 -15.53
C ASP A 79 8.86 -42.80 -14.08
N ASP A 80 9.74 -42.71 -13.09
CA ASP A 80 9.34 -42.70 -11.68
C ASP A 80 8.41 -41.51 -11.36
N LEU A 81 8.75 -40.31 -11.84
CA LEU A 81 7.88 -39.14 -11.65
C LEU A 81 6.54 -39.33 -12.39
N ARG A 82 6.56 -39.87 -13.62
CA ARG A 82 5.33 -40.16 -14.37
C ARG A 82 4.42 -41.13 -13.62
N ALA A 83 4.99 -42.09 -12.89
CA ALA A 83 4.23 -43.03 -12.04
C ALA A 83 3.72 -42.38 -10.75
N LEU A 84 4.41 -41.35 -10.21
CA LEU A 84 4.03 -40.62 -8.99
C LEU A 84 2.97 -39.57 -9.23
N ALA A 85 2.97 -38.91 -10.39
CA ALA A 85 2.04 -37.80 -10.66
C ALA A 85 0.56 -38.19 -10.49
N PRO A 86 0.05 -39.34 -10.96
CA PRO A 86 -1.34 -39.75 -10.69
C PRO A 86 -1.64 -40.00 -9.21
N ARG A 87 -0.64 -40.45 -8.42
CA ARG A 87 -0.81 -40.64 -6.96
C ARG A 87 -0.92 -39.30 -6.24
N PHE A 88 -0.07 -38.35 -6.63
CA PHE A 88 -0.18 -36.99 -6.14
C PHE A 88 -1.56 -36.40 -6.43
N ASP A 89 -2.06 -36.59 -7.66
CA ASP A 89 -3.39 -36.13 -8.03
C ASP A 89 -4.48 -36.70 -7.11
N GLN A 90 -4.43 -38.02 -6.82
CA GLN A 90 -5.37 -38.66 -5.90
C GLN A 90 -5.29 -38.11 -4.48
N HIS A 91 -4.07 -37.97 -3.95
CA HIS A 91 -3.86 -37.41 -2.62
C HIS A 91 -4.33 -35.96 -2.54
N TYR A 92 -4.02 -35.14 -3.55
CA TYR A 92 -4.38 -33.75 -3.53
C TYR A 92 -5.88 -33.54 -3.75
N GLU A 93 -6.54 -34.29 -4.62
CA GLU A 93 -8.00 -34.26 -4.76
C GLU A 93 -8.71 -34.57 -3.43
N ALA A 94 -8.26 -35.57 -2.70
CA ALA A 94 -8.83 -35.94 -1.41
C ALA A 94 -8.63 -34.84 -0.33
N ARG A 95 -7.56 -34.08 -0.44
CA ARG A 95 -7.17 -33.05 0.55
C ARG A 95 -7.59 -31.64 0.16
N CYS A 96 -7.86 -31.38 -1.11
CA CYS A 96 -8.14 -30.07 -1.66
C CYS A 96 -9.29 -29.36 -0.92
N GLY A 97 -9.00 -28.22 -0.31
CA GLY A 97 -9.95 -27.45 0.50
C GLY A 97 -10.20 -27.99 1.92
N THR A 98 -9.43 -28.98 2.42
CA THR A 98 -9.63 -29.53 3.77
C THR A 98 -8.83 -28.81 4.84
N ARG A 99 -7.65 -28.27 4.48
CA ARG A 99 -6.76 -27.54 5.37
C ARG A 99 -6.37 -26.17 4.85
N SER A 100 -6.85 -25.82 3.67
CA SER A 100 -6.75 -24.45 3.17
C SER A 100 -7.79 -23.55 3.81
N HIS A 101 -7.53 -22.26 3.85
CA HIS A 101 -8.49 -21.25 4.31
C HIS A 101 -8.24 -19.90 3.62
N PRO A 102 -9.30 -19.13 3.37
CA PRO A 102 -9.16 -17.76 2.88
C PRO A 102 -8.36 -16.91 3.87
N TYR A 103 -7.48 -16.07 3.36
CA TYR A 103 -6.80 -15.10 4.21
C TYR A 103 -7.79 -14.13 4.86
N PRO A 104 -7.45 -13.57 6.05
CA PRO A 104 -8.29 -12.58 6.73
C PRO A 104 -8.65 -11.40 5.82
N GLY A 105 -9.92 -11.01 5.79
CA GLY A 105 -10.42 -9.88 5.00
C GLY A 105 -10.75 -10.18 3.54
N VAL A 106 -10.52 -11.42 3.04
CA VAL A 106 -10.83 -11.80 1.64
C VAL A 106 -12.32 -11.60 1.35
N ARG A 107 -13.22 -12.21 2.14
CA ARG A 107 -14.66 -12.13 1.87
C ARG A 107 -15.19 -10.72 1.91
N GLU A 108 -14.83 -9.99 2.95
CA GLU A 108 -15.23 -8.59 3.16
C GLU A 108 -14.77 -7.71 2.00
N THR A 109 -13.58 -7.97 1.47
CA THR A 109 -13.07 -7.23 0.30
C THR A 109 -13.83 -7.60 -0.97
N LEU A 110 -14.06 -8.88 -1.23
CA LEU A 110 -14.83 -9.33 -2.39
C LEU A 110 -16.29 -8.80 -2.35
N ASP A 111 -16.91 -8.73 -1.16
CA ASP A 111 -18.24 -8.14 -0.98
C ASP A 111 -18.25 -6.64 -1.34
N VAL A 112 -17.24 -5.88 -0.90
CA VAL A 112 -17.12 -4.46 -1.24
C VAL A 112 -16.91 -4.28 -2.74
N LEU A 113 -15.98 -5.02 -3.35
CA LEU A 113 -15.74 -4.95 -4.80
C LEU A 113 -17.03 -5.22 -5.58
N ARG A 114 -17.78 -6.26 -5.21
CA ARG A 114 -19.08 -6.58 -5.82
C ARG A 114 -20.09 -5.45 -5.64
N ALA A 115 -20.21 -4.89 -4.44
CA ALA A 115 -21.13 -3.79 -4.14
C ALA A 115 -20.79 -2.51 -4.93
N GLN A 116 -19.53 -2.30 -5.27
CA GLN A 116 -19.05 -1.19 -6.12
C GLN A 116 -19.16 -1.50 -7.62
N GLY A 117 -19.66 -2.66 -8.02
CA GLY A 117 -19.79 -3.06 -9.40
C GLY A 117 -18.45 -3.40 -10.09
N VAL A 118 -17.40 -3.63 -9.31
CA VAL A 118 -16.09 -4.05 -9.82
C VAL A 118 -16.18 -5.53 -10.24
N ARG A 119 -15.78 -5.82 -11.49
CA ARG A 119 -15.69 -7.18 -12.00
C ARG A 119 -14.50 -7.90 -11.36
N MET A 120 -14.64 -9.18 -11.12
CA MET A 120 -13.61 -9.97 -10.47
C MET A 120 -13.31 -11.24 -11.23
N ALA A 121 -12.03 -11.60 -11.31
CA ALA A 121 -11.60 -12.84 -11.93
C ALA A 121 -10.46 -13.50 -11.13
N VAL A 122 -10.27 -14.81 -11.35
CA VAL A 122 -9.09 -15.54 -10.90
C VAL A 122 -8.22 -15.88 -12.10
N VAL A 123 -6.90 -15.65 -11.99
CA VAL A 123 -5.91 -16.09 -12.98
C VAL A 123 -4.77 -16.75 -12.23
N THR A 124 -4.70 -18.08 -12.28
CA THR A 124 -3.79 -18.86 -11.46
C THR A 124 -3.07 -19.94 -12.28
N ASN A 125 -1.88 -20.36 -11.84
CA ASN A 125 -1.15 -21.50 -12.41
C ASN A 125 -1.64 -22.85 -11.88
N LYS A 126 -2.56 -22.84 -10.90
CA LYS A 126 -3.21 -24.04 -10.37
C LYS A 126 -4.16 -24.66 -11.40
N GLU A 127 -4.20 -25.97 -11.51
CA GLU A 127 -5.06 -26.71 -12.44
C GLU A 127 -6.55 -26.51 -12.11
N ALA A 128 -7.40 -26.50 -13.16
CA ALA A 128 -8.83 -26.17 -13.07
C ALA A 128 -9.60 -27.00 -12.04
N ARG A 129 -9.34 -28.32 -11.99
CA ARG A 129 -10.02 -29.22 -11.04
C ARG A 129 -9.81 -28.82 -9.58
N TYR A 130 -8.59 -28.41 -9.21
CA TYR A 130 -8.28 -27.97 -7.86
C TYR A 130 -8.76 -26.55 -7.60
N THR A 131 -8.63 -25.68 -8.59
CA THR A 131 -9.13 -24.29 -8.52
C THR A 131 -10.62 -24.25 -8.24
N GLU A 132 -11.42 -24.97 -9.02
CA GLU A 132 -12.87 -25.04 -8.84
C GLU A 132 -13.27 -25.70 -7.51
N ALA A 133 -12.60 -26.77 -7.11
CA ALA A 133 -12.83 -27.43 -5.84
C ALA A 133 -12.61 -26.50 -4.64
N ILE A 134 -11.48 -25.78 -4.63
CA ILE A 134 -11.12 -24.86 -3.55
C ILE A 134 -12.09 -23.66 -3.51
N LEU A 135 -12.33 -23.01 -4.64
CA LEU A 135 -13.24 -21.87 -4.71
C LEU A 135 -14.66 -22.24 -4.27
N THR A 136 -15.15 -23.41 -4.68
CA THR A 136 -16.46 -23.92 -4.30
C THR A 136 -16.52 -24.24 -2.81
N ARG A 137 -15.53 -24.97 -2.28
CA ARG A 137 -15.51 -25.40 -0.88
C ARG A 137 -15.46 -24.24 0.10
N HIS A 138 -14.74 -23.18 -0.28
CA HIS A 138 -14.69 -21.95 0.51
C HIS A 138 -15.82 -20.96 0.19
N GLY A 139 -16.77 -21.30 -0.71
CA GLY A 139 -17.90 -20.44 -1.07
C GLY A 139 -17.47 -19.16 -1.77
N LEU A 140 -16.34 -19.17 -2.47
CA LEU A 140 -15.79 -18.00 -3.18
C LEU A 140 -16.11 -18.01 -4.68
N ARG A 141 -16.49 -19.18 -5.26
CA ARG A 141 -16.67 -19.31 -6.72
C ARG A 141 -17.66 -18.29 -7.31
N ALA A 142 -18.73 -17.98 -6.59
CA ALA A 142 -19.76 -17.05 -7.03
C ALA A 142 -19.33 -15.57 -7.09
N TYR A 143 -18.16 -15.23 -6.58
CA TYR A 143 -17.60 -13.87 -6.69
C TYR A 143 -16.99 -13.58 -8.06
N PHE A 144 -16.52 -14.61 -8.76
CA PHE A 144 -15.69 -14.44 -9.94
C PHE A 144 -16.48 -14.66 -11.23
N ASP A 145 -16.42 -13.65 -12.10
CA ASP A 145 -17.03 -13.68 -13.43
C ASP A 145 -16.29 -14.64 -14.36
N VAL A 146 -14.95 -14.66 -14.26
CA VAL A 146 -14.06 -15.49 -15.06
C VAL A 146 -13.03 -16.17 -14.15
N VAL A 147 -12.74 -17.42 -14.43
CA VAL A 147 -11.68 -18.19 -13.77
C VAL A 147 -10.78 -18.79 -14.85
N ILE A 148 -9.52 -18.37 -14.88
CA ILE A 148 -8.47 -18.91 -15.74
C ILE A 148 -7.51 -19.72 -14.85
N SER A 149 -7.47 -21.00 -15.08
CA SER A 149 -6.62 -21.94 -14.36
C SER A 149 -5.40 -22.35 -15.19
N GLY A 150 -4.42 -22.99 -14.59
CA GLY A 150 -3.15 -23.34 -15.21
C GLY A 150 -3.22 -24.25 -16.44
N ASN A 151 -4.36 -24.86 -16.70
CA ASN A 151 -4.64 -25.68 -17.90
C ASN A 151 -5.85 -25.18 -18.70
N SER A 152 -6.32 -23.94 -18.45
CA SER A 152 -7.39 -23.32 -19.25
C SER A 152 -6.91 -22.83 -20.62
N LEU A 153 -5.62 -22.49 -20.73
CA LEU A 153 -4.96 -21.99 -21.94
C LEU A 153 -3.65 -22.75 -22.17
N PRO A 154 -3.09 -22.70 -23.38
CA PRO A 154 -1.81 -23.35 -23.69
C PRO A 154 -0.62 -22.81 -22.87
N ALA A 155 -0.65 -21.54 -22.52
CA ALA A 155 0.39 -20.87 -21.73
C ALA A 155 -0.12 -20.51 -20.33
N ARG A 156 0.83 -20.49 -19.38
CA ARG A 156 0.61 -20.17 -17.95
C ARG A 156 1.31 -18.86 -17.59
N LYS A 157 0.98 -18.27 -16.44
CA LYS A 157 1.76 -17.16 -15.88
C LYS A 157 3.25 -17.52 -15.83
N PRO A 158 4.16 -16.66 -16.26
CA PRO A 158 4.03 -15.24 -16.53
C PRO A 158 3.57 -14.84 -17.94
N ASP A 159 3.10 -15.76 -18.78
CA ASP A 159 2.48 -15.42 -20.06
C ASP A 159 1.20 -14.60 -19.81
N PRO A 160 0.98 -13.48 -20.53
CA PRO A 160 -0.14 -12.58 -20.29
C PRO A 160 -1.48 -13.08 -20.83
N SER A 161 -1.51 -14.16 -21.59
CA SER A 161 -2.71 -14.62 -22.31
C SER A 161 -3.93 -14.83 -21.41
N GLY A 162 -3.73 -15.30 -20.17
CA GLY A 162 -4.80 -15.43 -19.18
C GLY A 162 -5.43 -14.09 -18.81
N VAL A 163 -4.61 -13.10 -18.52
CA VAL A 163 -5.03 -11.73 -18.17
C VAL A 163 -5.71 -11.05 -19.36
N LEU A 164 -5.09 -11.12 -20.53
CA LEU A 164 -5.64 -10.57 -21.77
C LEU A 164 -6.99 -11.19 -22.14
N SER A 165 -7.14 -12.51 -21.98
CA SER A 165 -8.40 -13.20 -22.20
C SER A 165 -9.51 -12.72 -21.26
N VAL A 166 -9.23 -12.52 -19.97
CA VAL A 166 -10.20 -11.95 -19.02
C VAL A 166 -10.63 -10.56 -19.43
N MET A 167 -9.67 -9.66 -19.73
CA MET A 167 -9.97 -8.29 -20.17
C MET A 167 -10.81 -8.26 -21.44
N GLN A 168 -10.49 -9.13 -22.40
CA GLN A 168 -11.26 -9.25 -23.65
C GLN A 168 -12.70 -9.73 -23.39
N GLN A 169 -12.88 -10.78 -22.58
CA GLN A 169 -14.20 -11.33 -22.25
C GLN A 169 -15.10 -10.31 -21.55
N LEU A 170 -14.50 -9.48 -20.69
CA LEU A 170 -15.23 -8.48 -19.90
C LEU A 170 -15.27 -7.09 -20.56
N ALA A 171 -14.63 -6.92 -21.71
CA ALA A 171 -14.52 -5.66 -22.46
C ALA A 171 -13.96 -4.51 -21.59
N ILE A 172 -12.92 -4.78 -20.79
CA ILE A 172 -12.27 -3.82 -19.89
C ILE A 172 -10.84 -3.55 -20.40
N SER A 173 -10.50 -2.27 -20.47
CA SER A 173 -9.20 -1.81 -20.96
C SER A 173 -8.11 -1.91 -19.87
N PRO A 174 -6.81 -2.02 -20.25
CA PRO A 174 -5.70 -2.25 -19.33
C PRO A 174 -5.60 -1.23 -18.18
N GLU A 175 -5.85 0.05 -18.44
CA GLU A 175 -5.77 1.13 -17.47
C GLU A 175 -6.86 1.07 -16.39
N ARG A 176 -7.86 0.21 -16.57
CA ARG A 176 -8.95 -0.04 -15.61
C ARG A 176 -8.87 -1.40 -14.94
N ALA A 177 -7.79 -2.14 -15.20
CA ALA A 177 -7.55 -3.46 -14.66
C ALA A 177 -6.42 -3.44 -13.63
N LEU A 178 -6.58 -4.21 -12.57
CA LEU A 178 -5.58 -4.43 -11.52
C LEU A 178 -5.36 -5.92 -11.34
N PHE A 179 -4.11 -6.36 -11.28
CA PHE A 179 -3.76 -7.69 -10.82
C PHE A 179 -3.36 -7.67 -9.35
N VAL A 180 -3.81 -8.62 -8.58
CA VAL A 180 -3.46 -8.79 -7.16
C VAL A 180 -2.90 -10.19 -6.99
N GLY A 181 -1.67 -10.28 -6.51
CA GLY A 181 -0.94 -11.53 -6.34
C GLY A 181 -0.04 -11.50 -5.11
N ASP A 182 0.90 -12.44 -5.04
CA ASP A 182 1.85 -12.58 -3.95
C ASP A 182 3.28 -12.85 -4.41
N SER A 183 3.52 -12.91 -5.73
CA SER A 183 4.81 -13.35 -6.27
C SER A 183 5.33 -12.53 -7.45
N ILE A 184 6.62 -12.69 -7.72
CA ILE A 184 7.27 -12.12 -8.92
C ILE A 184 6.64 -12.64 -10.21
N ILE A 185 6.03 -13.84 -10.22
CA ILE A 185 5.31 -14.39 -11.37
C ILE A 185 4.11 -13.52 -11.71
N ASP A 186 3.38 -13.03 -10.71
CA ASP A 186 2.22 -12.14 -10.87
C ASP A 186 2.64 -10.78 -11.42
N VAL A 187 3.75 -10.25 -10.89
CA VAL A 187 4.34 -9.00 -11.42
C VAL A 187 4.69 -9.14 -12.89
N ALA A 188 5.43 -10.20 -13.25
CA ALA A 188 5.81 -10.44 -14.63
C ALA A 188 4.58 -10.61 -15.54
N THR A 189 3.55 -11.33 -15.07
CA THR A 189 2.29 -11.50 -15.80
C THR A 189 1.59 -10.17 -16.07
N ALA A 190 1.45 -9.34 -15.04
CA ALA A 190 0.78 -8.04 -15.14
C ALA A 190 1.58 -7.07 -16.01
N ARG A 191 2.91 -7.03 -15.88
CA ARG A 191 3.79 -6.21 -16.73
C ARG A 191 3.71 -6.62 -18.20
N ASN A 192 3.72 -7.92 -18.48
CA ASN A 192 3.56 -8.45 -19.83
C ASN A 192 2.16 -8.14 -20.42
N ALA A 193 1.14 -8.01 -19.59
CA ALA A 193 -0.20 -7.61 -20.00
C ALA A 193 -0.41 -6.07 -20.02
N GLY A 194 0.54 -5.26 -19.56
CA GLY A 194 0.45 -3.80 -19.51
C GLY A 194 -0.53 -3.26 -18.47
N ILE A 195 -0.72 -3.95 -17.34
CA ILE A 195 -1.65 -3.55 -16.27
C ILE A 195 -0.93 -3.33 -14.94
N ALA A 196 -1.62 -2.61 -14.03
CA ALA A 196 -1.14 -2.42 -12.65
C ALA A 196 -1.14 -3.72 -11.85
N VAL A 197 -0.20 -3.84 -10.88
CA VAL A 197 -0.07 -4.99 -10.01
C VAL A 197 0.21 -4.62 -8.57
N HIS A 198 -0.56 -5.20 -7.64
CA HIS A 198 -0.33 -5.11 -6.21
C HIS A 198 -0.01 -6.50 -5.65
N LEU A 199 0.89 -6.57 -4.67
CA LEU A 199 1.25 -7.83 -4.02
C LEU A 199 0.91 -7.82 -2.53
N PHE A 200 0.67 -9.03 -1.99
CA PHE A 200 0.62 -9.29 -0.56
C PHE A 200 1.89 -10.00 -0.09
N PRO A 201 2.43 -9.66 1.10
CA PRO A 201 3.65 -10.28 1.63
C PRO A 201 3.40 -11.63 2.32
N HIS A 202 2.15 -12.02 2.53
CA HIS A 202 1.80 -13.24 3.26
C HIS A 202 1.85 -14.53 2.42
N GLY A 203 2.07 -14.43 1.10
CA GLY A 203 2.02 -15.55 0.17
C GLY A 203 3.39 -16.23 -0.11
N TYR A 204 3.54 -16.75 -1.32
CA TYR A 204 4.63 -17.68 -1.70
C TYR A 204 5.52 -17.11 -2.82
N ASN A 205 6.33 -16.12 -2.54
CA ASN A 205 7.22 -15.49 -3.53
C ASN A 205 8.53 -16.27 -3.74
N LEU A 206 8.47 -17.58 -3.95
CA LEU A 206 9.63 -18.43 -4.22
C LEU A 206 10.77 -18.28 -3.19
N GLY A 207 10.44 -17.89 -1.96
CA GLY A 207 11.40 -17.62 -0.89
C GLY A 207 12.11 -16.26 -0.97
N GLN A 208 11.65 -15.36 -1.84
CA GLN A 208 12.19 -14.01 -2.01
C GLN A 208 11.27 -12.94 -1.38
N SER A 209 11.82 -11.78 -1.08
CA SER A 209 11.02 -10.64 -0.61
C SER A 209 10.11 -10.10 -1.72
N VAL A 210 8.83 -9.90 -1.43
CA VAL A 210 7.89 -9.28 -2.37
C VAL A 210 8.20 -7.78 -2.61
N HIS A 211 8.90 -7.12 -1.69
CA HIS A 211 9.29 -5.72 -1.84
C HIS A 211 10.28 -5.51 -2.99
N ASP A 212 11.03 -6.55 -3.35
CA ASP A 212 12.01 -6.52 -4.44
C ASP A 212 11.41 -7.01 -5.79
N ALA A 213 10.13 -7.43 -5.79
CA ALA A 213 9.48 -7.99 -6.97
C ALA A 213 9.09 -6.96 -8.03
N GLY A 214 9.11 -5.66 -7.73
CA GLY A 214 8.80 -4.58 -8.67
C GLY A 214 7.28 -4.36 -8.90
N ALA A 215 6.44 -4.66 -7.91
CA ALA A 215 5.03 -4.34 -7.91
C ALA A 215 4.80 -2.82 -7.78
N ASP A 216 3.64 -2.32 -8.23
CA ASP A 216 3.28 -0.91 -8.05
C ASP A 216 3.01 -0.59 -6.57
N ARG A 217 2.50 -1.58 -5.82
CA ARG A 217 2.33 -1.50 -4.37
C ARG A 217 2.47 -2.88 -3.73
N VAL A 218 3.00 -2.88 -2.52
CA VAL A 218 2.86 -4.01 -1.58
C VAL A 218 1.85 -3.58 -0.53
N LEU A 219 0.80 -4.39 -0.36
CA LEU A 219 -0.31 -4.14 0.57
C LEU A 219 -0.17 -5.11 1.75
N ASP A 220 -0.20 -4.62 2.98
CA ASP A 220 -0.01 -5.46 4.17
C ASP A 220 -1.13 -6.50 4.35
N ASN A 221 -2.36 -6.16 3.91
CA ASN A 221 -3.55 -6.99 4.09
C ASN A 221 -4.70 -6.59 3.16
N PHE A 222 -5.77 -7.37 3.18
CA PHE A 222 -6.99 -7.11 2.39
C PHE A 222 -7.73 -5.84 2.79
N ASP A 223 -7.57 -5.32 4.02
CA ASP A 223 -8.18 -4.06 4.43
C ASP A 223 -7.60 -2.88 3.65
N GLN A 224 -6.29 -2.90 3.38
CA GLN A 224 -5.66 -1.89 2.52
C GLN A 224 -6.17 -1.98 1.07
N LEU A 225 -6.33 -3.19 0.51
CA LEU A 225 -6.93 -3.35 -0.82
C LEU A 225 -8.37 -2.83 -0.83
N ARG A 226 -9.19 -3.22 0.16
CA ARG A 226 -10.58 -2.78 0.29
C ARG A 226 -10.70 -1.26 0.37
N SER A 227 -9.78 -0.58 1.06
CA SER A 227 -9.78 0.87 1.22
C SER A 227 -9.64 1.62 -0.11
N LEU A 228 -9.05 1.01 -1.14
CA LEU A 228 -8.94 1.62 -2.47
C LEU A 228 -10.31 1.71 -3.17
N PHE A 229 -11.29 0.90 -2.75
CA PHE A 229 -12.62 0.80 -3.34
C PHE A 229 -13.74 1.28 -2.40
N THR A 230 -13.47 1.43 -1.13
CA THR A 230 -14.40 2.14 -0.25
C THR A 230 -14.26 3.62 -0.57
N THR A 231 -15.18 4.15 -1.36
CA THR A 231 -15.38 5.59 -1.39
C THR A 231 -15.77 6.01 0.03
N THR A 232 -14.81 6.46 0.82
CA THR A 232 -15.13 7.54 1.74
C THR A 232 -15.79 8.57 0.83
N PRO A 233 -17.07 8.98 1.07
CA PRO A 233 -17.68 10.00 0.25
C PRO A 233 -16.64 11.10 0.17
N ALA A 234 -16.21 11.45 -1.04
CA ALA A 234 -15.20 12.47 -1.23
C ALA A 234 -15.70 13.61 -0.36
N ARG A 235 -15.04 13.85 0.76
CA ARG A 235 -15.29 15.05 1.52
C ARG A 235 -14.89 16.11 0.54
N HIS A 236 -15.90 16.62 -0.20
CA HIS A 236 -15.67 17.74 -1.07
C HIS A 236 -15.01 18.77 -0.18
N LEU A 237 -13.75 19.03 -0.45
CA LEU A 237 -13.01 20.06 0.26
C LEU A 237 -13.79 21.34 0.00
N ARG A 238 -14.61 21.75 0.98
CA ARG A 238 -15.52 22.89 0.85
C ARG A 238 -14.82 24.20 1.15
N ALA A 239 -13.73 24.12 1.92
CA ALA A 239 -12.87 25.24 2.26
C ALA A 239 -11.46 24.74 2.58
N VAL A 240 -10.46 25.49 2.21
CA VAL A 240 -9.09 25.41 2.71
C VAL A 240 -8.89 26.66 3.54
N LEU A 241 -8.61 26.49 4.83
CA LEU A 241 -8.22 27.58 5.68
C LEU A 241 -6.69 27.60 5.72
N TRP A 242 -6.14 28.70 5.25
CA TRP A 242 -4.70 28.90 5.28
C TRP A 242 -4.36 29.82 6.45
N ASP A 243 -3.38 29.46 7.24
CA ASP A 243 -2.66 30.42 8.08
C ASP A 243 -1.79 31.29 7.18
N VAL A 244 -1.67 32.58 7.51
CA VAL A 244 -0.93 33.53 6.69
C VAL A 244 0.51 33.67 7.19
N ASP A 245 0.65 33.92 8.49
CA ASP A 245 1.93 34.24 9.10
C ASP A 245 2.84 33.00 9.19
N GLY A 246 3.96 33.01 8.46
CA GLY A 246 4.87 31.87 8.38
C GLY A 246 4.38 30.67 7.55
N THR A 247 3.16 30.75 6.98
CA THR A 247 2.61 29.69 6.10
C THR A 247 2.51 30.15 4.65
N LEU A 248 1.82 31.25 4.38
CA LEU A 248 1.68 31.82 3.02
C LEU A 248 2.65 32.95 2.77
N ALA A 249 3.07 33.67 3.81
CA ALA A 249 3.99 34.79 3.73
C ALA A 249 4.96 34.78 4.91
N GLU A 250 6.20 35.23 4.69
CA GLU A 250 7.22 35.39 5.74
C GLU A 250 7.01 36.69 6.50
N THR A 251 5.85 36.80 7.13
CA THR A 251 5.40 38.04 7.80
C THR A 251 6.03 38.23 9.18
N GLU A 252 6.43 37.16 9.85
CA GLU A 252 6.97 37.23 11.20
C GLU A 252 8.33 37.92 11.22
N ARG A 253 9.31 37.41 10.44
CA ARG A 253 10.68 37.94 10.44
C ARG A 253 10.80 39.27 9.71
N GLU A 254 10.21 39.36 8.51
CA GLU A 254 10.39 40.51 7.61
C GLU A 254 9.27 41.58 7.77
N GLY A 255 8.23 41.30 8.50
CA GLY A 255 7.12 42.21 8.75
C GLY A 255 6.94 42.54 10.22
N HIS A 256 6.49 41.62 11.02
CA HIS A 256 6.15 41.83 12.41
C HIS A 256 7.34 42.28 13.26
N ARG A 257 8.50 41.61 13.14
CA ARG A 257 9.75 41.97 13.84
C ARG A 257 10.18 43.41 13.54
N ILE A 258 10.15 43.82 12.26
CA ILE A 258 10.52 45.18 11.84
C ILE A 258 9.56 46.18 12.46
N ALA A 259 8.24 45.92 12.45
CA ALA A 259 7.24 46.81 13.04
C ALA A 259 7.40 46.97 14.57
N PHE A 260 7.82 45.91 15.29
CA PHE A 260 8.16 45.99 16.71
C PHE A 260 9.36 46.92 16.94
N ASN A 261 10.47 46.71 16.24
CA ASN A 261 11.68 47.51 16.39
C ASN A 261 11.45 48.98 16.05
N GLN A 262 10.63 49.27 15.05
CA GLN A 262 10.24 50.64 14.74
C GLN A 262 9.34 51.27 15.84
N ALA A 263 8.41 50.49 16.40
CA ALA A 263 7.59 50.96 17.50
C ALA A 263 8.41 51.27 18.77
N PHE A 264 9.43 50.48 19.07
CA PHE A 264 10.36 50.76 20.18
C PHE A 264 11.14 52.06 19.95
N SER A 265 11.73 52.20 18.77
CA SER A 265 12.48 53.40 18.42
C SER A 265 11.64 54.68 18.47
N GLU A 266 10.40 54.66 17.96
CA GLU A 266 9.49 55.79 17.97
C GLU A 266 9.04 56.21 19.40
N HIS A 267 9.10 55.25 20.35
CA HIS A 267 8.83 55.52 21.76
C HIS A 267 10.09 55.90 22.56
N GLY A 268 11.25 56.09 21.87
CA GLY A 268 12.50 56.46 22.49
C GLY A 268 13.16 55.38 23.32
N LEU A 269 12.79 54.09 23.05
CA LEU A 269 13.38 52.91 23.66
C LEU A 269 14.51 52.40 22.78
N ASP A 270 15.62 51.97 23.37
CA ASP A 270 16.73 51.37 22.66
C ASP A 270 16.61 49.83 22.52
N TRP A 271 15.41 49.32 22.75
CA TRP A 271 15.07 47.92 22.60
C TRP A 271 15.15 47.52 21.14
N HIS A 272 15.76 46.33 20.90
CA HIS A 272 15.90 45.81 19.56
C HIS A 272 15.80 44.29 19.57
N TRP A 273 14.86 43.77 18.81
CA TRP A 273 14.73 42.34 18.57
C TRP A 273 15.44 41.98 17.25
N ASP A 274 16.57 41.29 17.35
CA ASP A 274 17.21 40.65 16.20
C ASP A 274 16.46 39.40 15.79
N VAL A 275 16.86 38.72 14.70
CA VAL A 275 16.18 37.53 14.19
C VAL A 275 16.19 36.38 15.22
N PRO A 276 17.36 36.04 15.85
CA PRO A 276 17.38 35.01 16.90
C PRO A 276 16.46 35.31 18.07
N ARG A 277 16.54 36.53 18.63
CA ARG A 277 15.72 36.92 19.79
C ARG A 277 14.23 36.90 19.45
N TYR A 278 13.85 37.42 18.30
CA TYR A 278 12.47 37.37 17.86
C TYR A 278 11.96 35.92 17.69
N GLY A 279 12.81 35.04 17.15
CA GLY A 279 12.49 33.62 17.04
C GLY A 279 12.19 32.95 18.39
N GLU A 280 12.97 33.27 19.45
CA GLU A 280 12.69 32.80 20.81
C GLU A 280 11.33 33.31 21.33
N LEU A 281 11.02 34.58 21.05
CA LEU A 281 9.80 35.22 21.47
C LEU A 281 8.54 34.72 20.77
N LEU A 282 8.65 34.02 19.63
CA LEU A 282 7.52 33.39 18.96
C LEU A 282 6.88 32.27 19.80
N SER A 283 7.58 31.74 20.78
CA SER A 283 7.02 30.81 21.76
C SER A 283 5.95 31.46 22.67
N VAL A 284 5.94 32.80 22.76
CA VAL A 284 4.96 33.57 23.51
C VAL A 284 3.84 34.02 22.57
N THR A 285 2.62 33.51 22.78
CA THR A 285 1.46 33.85 21.97
C THR A 285 0.97 35.26 22.26
N GLY A 286 0.85 36.10 21.21
CA GLY A 286 0.33 37.46 21.30
C GLY A 286 1.44 38.53 21.34
N GLY A 287 1.27 39.58 20.53
CA GLY A 287 2.31 40.61 20.39
C GLY A 287 2.49 41.46 21.62
N ARG A 288 1.42 41.74 22.38
CA ARG A 288 1.50 42.46 23.67
C ARG A 288 2.20 41.58 24.71
N GLU A 289 1.86 40.33 24.76
CA GLU A 289 2.40 39.32 25.66
C GLU A 289 3.90 39.13 25.44
N ARG A 290 4.38 39.14 24.18
CA ARG A 290 5.80 39.13 23.83
C ARG A 290 6.54 40.35 24.40
N ILE A 291 5.97 41.56 24.28
CA ILE A 291 6.55 42.77 24.85
C ILE A 291 6.65 42.65 26.38
N LEU A 292 5.56 42.23 27.06
CA LEU A 292 5.56 42.06 28.51
C LEU A 292 6.56 41.00 28.98
N PHE A 293 6.74 39.91 28.22
CA PHE A 293 7.69 38.86 28.53
C PHE A 293 9.14 39.32 28.41
N ASP A 294 9.45 40.12 27.37
CA ASP A 294 10.81 40.58 27.10
C ASP A 294 11.18 41.84 27.95
N MET A 295 10.18 42.64 28.33
CA MET A 295 10.35 43.90 29.04
C MET A 295 11.27 43.82 30.28
N PRO A 296 11.21 42.82 31.17
CA PRO A 296 12.07 42.72 32.34
C PRO A 296 13.57 42.63 32.05
N PHE A 297 13.95 42.34 30.83
CA PHE A 297 15.35 42.21 30.41
C PHE A 297 15.96 43.55 29.97
N HIS A 298 15.17 44.60 29.93
CA HIS A 298 15.59 45.96 29.55
C HIS A 298 15.73 46.88 30.78
N HIS A 299 16.82 47.66 30.82
CA HIS A 299 17.19 48.47 31.96
C HIS A 299 16.28 49.67 32.20
N ASP A 300 15.62 50.13 31.15
CA ASP A 300 14.67 51.27 31.12
C ASP A 300 13.20 50.83 31.25
N ALA A 301 12.97 49.56 31.57
CA ALA A 301 11.62 49.04 31.77
C ALA A 301 10.94 49.67 33.00
N PRO A 302 9.65 50.00 32.92
CA PRO A 302 8.90 50.59 34.04
C PRO A 302 8.90 49.66 35.26
N ALA A 303 9.00 50.23 36.45
CA ALA A 303 9.08 49.47 37.71
C ALA A 303 7.71 48.86 38.11
N SER A 304 6.60 49.58 37.87
CA SER A 304 5.28 49.06 38.25
C SER A 304 4.64 48.20 37.20
N ALA A 305 3.88 47.19 37.61
CA ALA A 305 3.14 46.29 36.70
C ALA A 305 2.14 47.06 35.84
N GLU A 306 1.44 48.04 36.42
CA GLU A 306 0.47 48.86 35.71
C GLU A 306 1.12 49.69 34.58
N GLN A 307 2.30 50.27 34.86
CA GLN A 307 3.06 51.04 33.86
C GLN A 307 3.58 50.13 32.74
N ARG A 308 4.00 48.90 33.07
CA ARG A 308 4.42 47.89 32.08
C ARG A 308 3.27 47.49 31.15
N GLU A 309 2.10 47.22 31.71
CA GLU A 309 0.89 46.91 30.93
C GLU A 309 0.49 48.08 30.01
N SER A 310 0.53 49.31 30.53
CA SER A 310 0.22 50.51 29.74
C SER A 310 1.20 50.70 28.59
N LEU A 311 2.51 50.58 28.84
CA LEU A 311 3.54 50.68 27.81
C LEU A 311 3.42 49.58 26.76
N ALA A 312 3.23 48.33 27.18
CA ALA A 312 3.07 47.22 26.27
C ALA A 312 1.85 47.41 25.34
N LEU A 313 0.73 47.93 25.87
CA LEU A 313 -0.45 48.22 25.07
C LEU A 313 -0.21 49.34 24.05
N GLN A 314 0.52 50.39 24.43
CA GLN A 314 0.87 51.53 23.54
C GLN A 314 1.80 51.03 22.39
N LEU A 315 2.85 50.29 22.72
CA LEU A 315 3.78 49.70 21.77
C LEU A 315 3.09 48.77 20.82
N HIS A 316 2.23 47.89 21.34
CA HIS A 316 1.49 46.96 20.51
C HIS A 316 0.53 47.65 19.54
N ARG A 317 -0.19 48.67 19.97
CA ARG A 317 -1.05 49.48 19.10
C ARG A 317 -0.26 50.22 18.03
N ARG A 318 0.90 50.76 18.38
CA ARG A 318 1.76 51.44 17.39
C ARG A 318 2.34 50.45 16.39
N LYS A 319 2.87 49.33 16.86
CA LYS A 319 3.35 48.20 16.02
C LYS A 319 2.32 47.79 14.99
N ASN A 320 1.04 47.62 15.40
CA ASN A 320 0.00 47.18 14.47
C ASN A 320 -0.26 48.20 13.36
N ARG A 321 -0.17 49.53 13.66
CA ARG A 321 -0.27 50.56 12.62
C ARG A 321 0.92 50.55 11.68
N ILE A 322 2.14 50.44 12.21
CA ILE A 322 3.35 50.34 11.41
C ILE A 322 3.29 49.11 10.48
N TYR A 323 2.87 47.97 11.02
CA TYR A 323 2.71 46.75 10.22
C TYR A 323 1.71 46.95 9.07
N ALA A 324 0.57 47.56 9.33
CA ALA A 324 -0.40 47.85 8.29
C ALA A 324 0.14 48.80 7.22
N GLU A 325 0.97 49.80 7.61
CA GLU A 325 1.66 50.72 6.70
C GLU A 325 2.67 49.95 5.81
N LEU A 326 3.48 49.06 6.41
CA LEU A 326 4.43 48.24 5.68
C LEU A 326 3.76 47.32 4.65
N VAL A 327 2.64 46.67 5.03
CA VAL A 327 1.83 45.87 4.12
C VAL A 327 1.27 46.70 2.96
N ALA A 328 0.68 47.89 3.28
CA ALA A 328 0.13 48.77 2.26
C ALA A 328 1.16 49.29 1.26
N GLN A 329 2.43 49.37 1.66
CA GLN A 329 3.55 49.80 0.83
C GLN A 329 4.24 48.63 0.10
N GLY A 330 3.76 47.39 0.26
CA GLY A 330 4.36 46.22 -0.34
C GLY A 330 5.76 45.86 0.21
N GLN A 331 6.06 46.27 1.46
CA GLN A 331 7.35 46.05 2.12
C GLN A 331 7.39 44.78 2.95
N VAL A 332 6.27 44.06 3.04
CA VAL A 332 6.16 42.72 3.63
C VAL A 332 5.99 41.75 2.50
N PRO A 333 6.87 40.75 2.38
CA PRO A 333 6.85 39.78 1.26
C PRO A 333 5.63 38.86 1.29
#